data_34635fa2a9eafd0b14f87525c8cfbf50
#
_entry.id   34635fa2a9eafd0b14f87525c8cfbf50
#
_cell.length_a   1.000
_cell.length_b   1.000
_cell.length_c   1.000
_cell.angle_alpha   90.00
_cell.angle_beta   90.00
_cell.angle_gamma   90.00
#
_symmetry.space_group_name_H-M   'P 1'
#
loop_
_entity.id
_entity.type
_entity.pdbx_description
1 polymer ?
#
loop_
_entity_poly.entity_id
_entity_poly.type
_entity_poly.pdbx_seq_one_letter_code
_entity_poly.pdbx_strand_id
1 'polypeptide(L)'
;MLEAVKSATLESEMMSSSAAIEPKITAMAFESVPSAVSSLKVETLGAENEVEVLAFLAVRPVHTVFISGFVHDNGLESHLNRGTFFGCRDGQGKLEGVALIGHVTLVEARTQAALAAFARLAQDCPFAHMILGEQEKVAAFWNYFAQAGRTQRRACRELLFEQQTSTEQLETFIGLRRATPDDLPVILPVYGEMVCEESGVNPLEVDPTGFERRWRRRIDQGRVWVSIENGQLMFNAAVMSETPDVIYLEGIYVNPEDRGRGLGVRCLSQLSRDLLQRAKSLCLLVNEQNQRARAFYEKAGYTLCGYYDMIFLHLKD
;
A
#
# COMPACT_ATOMS: atom_id res chain seq x y z
N MET A 1 -2.08 -40.50 33.71
CA MET A 1 -3.32 -39.81 33.31
C MET A 1 -3.59 -38.64 34.27
N LEU A 2 -2.55 -37.80 34.52
CA LEU A 2 -2.62 -36.62 35.43
C LEU A 2 -1.68 -35.49 35.01
N GLU A 3 -1.11 -35.55 33.78
CA GLU A 3 -0.26 -34.50 33.20
C GLU A 3 -0.85 -33.77 31.98
N ALA A 4 -2.05 -34.16 31.53
CA ALA A 4 -2.69 -33.56 30.36
C ALA A 4 -3.69 -32.43 30.67
N VAL A 5 -3.84 -32.05 31.97
CA VAL A 5 -4.85 -31.04 32.39
C VAL A 5 -4.22 -29.70 32.78
N LYS A 6 -2.88 -29.60 32.83
CA LYS A 6 -2.18 -28.36 33.22
C LYS A 6 -1.72 -27.51 32.03
N SER A 7 -1.86 -27.97 30.80
CA SER A 7 -1.45 -27.18 29.60
C SER A 7 -2.59 -26.33 29.02
N ALA A 8 -3.84 -26.63 29.34
CA ALA A 8 -5.00 -25.92 28.77
C ALA A 8 -5.42 -24.64 29.53
N THR A 9 -4.83 -24.37 30.68
CA THR A 9 -5.24 -23.22 31.52
C THR A 9 -4.29 -22.02 31.41
N LEU A 10 -3.16 -22.17 30.74
CA LEU A 10 -2.19 -21.08 30.53
C LEU A 10 -2.34 -20.37 29.17
N GLU A 11 -3.05 -20.99 28.21
CA GLU A 11 -3.35 -20.35 26.91
C GLU A 11 -4.58 -19.44 26.96
N SER A 12 -5.43 -19.55 27.99
CA SER A 12 -6.64 -18.73 28.13
C SER A 12 -6.38 -17.34 28.77
N GLU A 13 -5.26 -17.12 29.42
CA GLU A 13 -4.97 -15.84 30.08
C GLU A 13 -4.08 -14.91 29.25
N MET A 14 -3.48 -15.36 28.15
CA MET A 14 -2.69 -14.52 27.26
C MET A 14 -3.46 -13.89 26.09
N MET A 15 -4.75 -14.22 25.93
CA MET A 15 -5.62 -13.69 24.86
C MET A 15 -6.52 -12.53 25.28
N SER A 16 -6.32 -11.96 26.47
CA SER A 16 -7.22 -10.93 27.05
C SER A 16 -6.56 -9.57 27.25
N SER A 17 -5.58 -9.19 26.45
CA SER A 17 -5.02 -7.83 26.52
C SER A 17 -4.60 -7.29 25.15
N SER A 18 -5.44 -7.47 24.15
CA SER A 18 -5.42 -6.63 22.96
C SER A 18 -6.60 -5.66 23.05
N ALA A 19 -6.46 -4.63 23.87
CA ALA A 19 -7.35 -3.49 23.80
C ALA A 19 -7.14 -2.85 22.43
N ALA A 20 -8.08 -3.09 21.53
CA ALA A 20 -8.20 -2.34 20.29
C ALA A 20 -8.38 -0.86 20.68
N ILE A 21 -7.32 -0.07 20.55
CA ILE A 21 -7.40 1.38 20.60
C ILE A 21 -8.08 1.76 19.28
N GLU A 22 -9.40 1.92 19.32
CA GLU A 22 -10.13 2.56 18.24
C GLU A 22 -9.55 3.97 18.07
N PRO A 23 -8.99 4.31 16.91
CA PRO A 23 -8.71 5.71 16.64
C PRO A 23 -10.06 6.42 16.58
N LYS A 24 -10.39 7.20 17.59
CA LYS A 24 -11.53 8.13 17.55
C LYS A 24 -11.23 9.12 16.44
N ILE A 25 -11.82 8.87 15.27
CA ILE A 25 -11.92 9.88 14.21
C ILE A 25 -12.89 10.93 14.79
N THR A 26 -12.31 11.99 15.34
CA THR A 26 -13.07 13.12 15.84
C THR A 26 -13.74 13.79 14.64
N ALA A 27 -15.06 13.68 14.53
CA ALA A 27 -15.83 14.38 13.53
C ALA A 27 -15.65 15.89 13.78
N MET A 28 -14.82 16.54 12.97
CA MET A 28 -14.79 17.99 12.89
C MET A 28 -16.07 18.45 12.21
N ALA A 29 -16.86 19.24 12.91
CA ALA A 29 -18.05 19.89 12.35
C ALA A 29 -17.59 20.88 11.28
N PHE A 30 -17.91 20.60 10.03
CA PHE A 30 -17.68 21.52 8.92
C PHE A 30 -18.90 22.43 8.76
N GLU A 31 -18.67 23.74 8.83
CA GLU A 31 -19.61 24.75 8.47
C GLU A 31 -20.06 24.58 7.01
N SER A 32 -21.35 24.86 6.77
CA SER A 32 -21.98 24.76 5.47
C SER A 32 -21.29 25.66 4.43
N VAL A 33 -20.68 25.06 3.42
CA VAL A 33 -20.07 25.74 2.27
C VAL A 33 -21.18 26.36 1.40
N PRO A 34 -21.05 27.66 0.99
CA PRO A 34 -22.02 28.31 0.10
C PRO A 34 -22.06 27.58 -1.26
N SER A 35 -23.27 27.35 -1.75
CA SER A 35 -23.58 26.70 -3.00
C SER A 35 -23.19 27.56 -4.21
N ALA A 36 -21.95 27.33 -4.71
CA ALA A 36 -21.62 27.49 -6.11
C ALA A 36 -21.36 26.08 -6.64
N VAL A 37 -22.42 25.36 -7.00
CA VAL A 37 -22.34 24.03 -7.58
C VAL A 37 -21.82 24.19 -9.00
N SER A 38 -20.49 24.24 -9.19
CA SER A 38 -19.90 23.85 -10.45
C SER A 38 -20.27 22.38 -10.66
N SER A 39 -21.01 22.09 -11.72
CA SER A 39 -21.49 20.74 -12.01
C SER A 39 -20.30 19.83 -12.28
N LEU A 40 -19.85 19.09 -11.24
CA LEU A 40 -18.84 18.07 -11.42
C LEU A 40 -19.43 16.89 -12.21
N LYS A 41 -18.68 16.41 -13.18
CA LYS A 41 -19.01 15.20 -13.95
C LYS A 41 -17.98 14.12 -13.61
N VAL A 42 -18.46 12.97 -13.17
CA VAL A 42 -17.63 11.76 -13.04
C VAL A 42 -17.84 10.88 -14.26
N GLU A 43 -16.74 10.43 -14.83
CA GLU A 43 -16.76 9.58 -16.04
C GLU A 43 -15.68 8.49 -15.92
N THR A 44 -15.90 7.36 -16.61
CA THR A 44 -14.88 6.32 -16.75
C THR A 44 -13.77 6.84 -17.66
N LEU A 45 -12.53 6.55 -17.30
CA LEU A 45 -11.36 6.92 -18.07
C LEU A 45 -10.92 5.76 -18.97
N GLY A 46 -10.71 6.06 -20.24
CA GLY A 46 -10.18 5.16 -21.27
C GLY A 46 -8.72 5.44 -21.64
N ALA A 47 -8.19 4.65 -22.55
CA ALA A 47 -6.79 4.77 -23.01
C ALA A 47 -6.45 6.16 -23.54
N GLU A 48 -7.40 6.88 -24.14
CA GLU A 48 -7.23 8.25 -24.64
C GLU A 48 -6.95 9.29 -23.54
N ASN A 49 -7.28 8.97 -22.28
CA ASN A 49 -7.09 9.87 -21.15
C ASN A 49 -5.73 9.67 -20.44
N GLU A 50 -4.94 8.65 -20.82
CA GLU A 50 -3.74 8.23 -20.08
C GLU A 50 -2.73 9.36 -19.93
N VAL A 51 -2.46 10.12 -20.97
CA VAL A 51 -1.49 11.24 -20.94
C VAL A 51 -1.95 12.34 -19.97
N GLU A 52 -3.24 12.70 -20.01
CA GLU A 52 -3.82 13.69 -19.11
C GLU A 52 -3.77 13.23 -17.64
N VAL A 53 -4.14 11.96 -17.41
CA VAL A 53 -4.14 11.34 -16.08
C VAL A 53 -2.73 11.32 -15.50
N LEU A 54 -1.74 10.87 -16.26
CA LEU A 54 -0.35 10.84 -15.80
C LEU A 54 0.17 12.24 -15.52
N ALA A 55 -0.15 13.24 -16.34
CA ALA A 55 0.21 14.64 -16.10
C ALA A 55 -0.46 15.19 -14.82
N PHE A 56 -1.72 14.82 -14.56
CA PHE A 56 -2.43 15.20 -13.32
C PHE A 56 -1.76 14.60 -12.08
N LEU A 57 -1.38 13.33 -12.13
CA LEU A 57 -0.77 12.59 -11.03
C LEU A 57 0.68 13.04 -10.77
N ALA A 58 1.43 13.39 -11.82
CA ALA A 58 2.83 13.83 -11.72
C ALA A 58 3.03 15.12 -10.93
N VAL A 59 1.98 15.88 -10.63
CA VAL A 59 2.06 17.07 -9.76
C VAL A 59 2.47 16.72 -8.32
N ARG A 60 2.13 15.50 -7.87
CA ARG A 60 2.41 15.02 -6.50
C ARG A 60 2.96 13.58 -6.54
N PRO A 61 4.13 13.35 -7.17
CA PRO A 61 4.55 12.02 -7.61
C PRO A 61 4.66 11.01 -6.46
N VAL A 62 5.14 11.40 -5.29
CA VAL A 62 5.27 10.51 -4.11
C VAL A 62 3.90 10.05 -3.61
N HIS A 63 2.92 10.96 -3.57
CA HIS A 63 1.58 10.68 -3.07
C HIS A 63 0.70 9.92 -4.07
N THR A 64 1.04 9.97 -5.35
CA THR A 64 0.26 9.36 -6.43
C THR A 64 0.93 8.13 -7.04
N VAL A 65 2.08 7.70 -6.49
CA VAL A 65 2.88 6.60 -7.03
C VAL A 65 2.07 5.30 -7.20
N PHE A 66 1.13 5.02 -6.31
CA PHE A 66 0.26 3.84 -6.43
C PHE A 66 -0.60 3.92 -7.68
N ILE A 67 -1.35 5.04 -7.85
CA ILE A 67 -2.24 5.22 -9.00
C ILE A 67 -1.42 5.28 -10.28
N SER A 68 -0.34 6.06 -10.30
CA SER A 68 0.56 6.18 -11.45
C SER A 68 1.17 4.84 -11.84
N GLY A 69 1.59 4.05 -10.85
CA GLY A 69 2.15 2.72 -11.10
C GLY A 69 1.14 1.77 -11.76
N PHE A 70 -0.14 1.78 -11.34
CA PHE A 70 -1.18 1.01 -12.02
C PHE A 70 -1.35 1.43 -13.49
N VAL A 71 -1.34 2.74 -13.76
CA VAL A 71 -1.46 3.25 -15.13
C VAL A 71 -0.26 2.85 -15.97
N HIS A 72 0.97 3.04 -15.46
CA HIS A 72 2.19 2.64 -16.18
C HIS A 72 2.28 1.15 -16.44
N ASP A 73 1.88 0.31 -15.49
CA ASP A 73 2.04 -1.14 -15.59
C ASP A 73 0.96 -1.82 -16.43
N ASN A 74 -0.23 -1.24 -16.47
CA ASN A 74 -1.41 -1.92 -17.00
C ASN A 74 -2.23 -1.06 -17.95
N GLY A 75 -2.04 0.26 -18.03
CA GLY A 75 -2.98 1.19 -18.65
C GLY A 75 -4.26 1.39 -17.83
N LEU A 76 -5.15 2.28 -18.31
CA LEU A 76 -6.38 2.63 -17.58
C LEU A 76 -7.47 1.54 -17.64
N GLU A 77 -7.52 0.73 -18.69
CA GLU A 77 -8.64 -0.19 -18.98
C GLU A 77 -8.36 -1.66 -18.60
N SER A 78 -7.21 -1.97 -18.06
CA SER A 78 -6.79 -3.35 -17.80
C SER A 78 -7.54 -4.00 -16.64
N HIS A 79 -7.95 -5.26 -16.83
CA HIS A 79 -8.49 -6.11 -15.76
C HIS A 79 -7.47 -6.38 -14.64
N LEU A 80 -6.18 -6.18 -14.90
CA LEU A 80 -5.12 -6.30 -13.89
C LEU A 80 -5.18 -5.20 -12.83
N ASN A 81 -5.86 -4.10 -13.10
CA ASN A 81 -6.13 -3.05 -12.14
C ASN A 81 -7.08 -3.50 -11.02
N ARG A 82 -7.85 -4.57 -11.25
CA ARG A 82 -8.86 -5.09 -10.32
C ARG A 82 -9.86 -4.01 -9.88
N GLY A 83 -10.16 -3.09 -10.77
CA GLY A 83 -11.01 -1.93 -10.58
C GLY A 83 -11.12 -1.12 -11.87
N THR A 84 -11.85 -0.03 -11.79
CA THR A 84 -12.08 0.90 -12.89
C THR A 84 -11.52 2.27 -12.53
N PHE A 85 -10.86 2.90 -13.49
CA PHE A 85 -10.42 4.28 -13.36
C PHE A 85 -11.53 5.27 -13.69
N PHE A 86 -11.69 6.27 -12.84
CA PHE A 86 -12.65 7.35 -13.00
C PHE A 86 -11.96 8.70 -12.91
N GLY A 87 -12.41 9.63 -13.76
CA GLY A 87 -12.04 11.04 -13.72
C GLY A 87 -13.22 11.88 -13.22
N CYS A 88 -12.91 12.89 -12.40
CA CYS A 88 -13.87 13.91 -12.02
C CYS A 88 -13.49 15.22 -12.67
N ARG A 89 -14.41 15.81 -13.48
CA ARG A 89 -14.18 17.05 -14.22
C ARG A 89 -15.09 18.17 -13.72
N ASP A 90 -14.57 19.39 -13.78
CA ASP A 90 -15.36 20.60 -13.53
C ASP A 90 -16.25 20.98 -14.73
N GLY A 91 -17.05 22.04 -14.60
CA GLY A 91 -17.94 22.53 -15.65
C GLY A 91 -17.22 23.03 -16.92
N GLN A 92 -15.90 23.17 -16.89
CA GLN A 92 -15.06 23.54 -18.03
C GLN A 92 -14.34 22.33 -18.65
N GLY A 93 -14.59 21.13 -18.12
CA GLY A 93 -13.97 19.87 -18.56
C GLY A 93 -12.59 19.61 -17.99
N LYS A 94 -12.08 20.44 -17.08
CA LYS A 94 -10.77 20.27 -16.47
C LYS A 94 -10.81 19.13 -15.43
N LEU A 95 -9.76 18.31 -15.40
CA LEU A 95 -9.65 17.20 -14.44
C LEU A 95 -9.37 17.73 -13.02
N GLU A 96 -10.27 17.44 -12.10
CA GLU A 96 -10.21 17.81 -10.68
C GLU A 96 -9.92 16.59 -9.78
N GLY A 97 -9.97 15.39 -10.32
CA GLY A 97 -9.63 14.18 -9.57
C GLY A 97 -9.53 12.96 -10.46
N VAL A 98 -8.77 11.97 -9.97
CA VAL A 98 -8.64 10.63 -10.54
C VAL A 98 -8.81 9.62 -9.42
N ALA A 99 -9.59 8.57 -9.66
CA ALA A 99 -9.76 7.47 -8.72
C ALA A 99 -9.66 6.12 -9.43
N LEU A 100 -8.99 5.17 -8.80
CA LEU A 100 -9.15 3.75 -9.05
C LEU A 100 -10.16 3.22 -8.02
N ILE A 101 -11.30 2.71 -8.47
CA ILE A 101 -12.35 2.14 -7.61
C ILE A 101 -12.49 0.66 -7.93
N GLY A 102 -12.20 -0.18 -6.94
CA GLY A 102 -12.22 -1.63 -7.11
C GLY A 102 -11.78 -2.35 -5.86
N HIS A 103 -11.02 -3.43 -6.02
CA HIS A 103 -10.46 -4.18 -4.89
C HIS A 103 -9.68 -3.26 -3.94
N VAL A 104 -8.84 -2.41 -4.48
CA VAL A 104 -8.29 -1.24 -3.77
C VAL A 104 -8.93 0.01 -4.32
N THR A 105 -9.32 0.93 -3.43
CA THR A 105 -9.77 2.28 -3.80
C THR A 105 -8.65 3.26 -3.47
N LEU A 106 -8.16 3.93 -4.52
CA LEU A 106 -7.12 4.95 -4.45
C LEU A 106 -7.69 6.23 -5.06
N VAL A 107 -7.50 7.37 -4.40
CA VAL A 107 -8.07 8.63 -4.87
C VAL A 107 -7.06 9.76 -4.77
N GLU A 108 -6.85 10.47 -5.88
CA GLU A 108 -6.22 11.78 -5.91
C GLU A 108 -7.24 12.81 -6.38
N ALA A 109 -7.52 13.82 -5.55
CA ALA A 109 -8.49 14.85 -5.86
C ALA A 109 -8.03 16.21 -5.34
N ARG A 110 -8.34 17.27 -6.10
CA ARG A 110 -8.02 18.67 -5.75
C ARG A 110 -9.10 19.32 -4.89
N THR A 111 -10.30 18.79 -4.90
CA THR A 111 -11.46 19.39 -4.21
C THR A 111 -12.21 18.37 -3.38
N GLN A 112 -12.83 18.84 -2.27
CA GLN A 112 -13.71 18.03 -1.43
C GLN A 112 -14.92 17.51 -2.22
N ALA A 113 -15.41 18.29 -3.18
CA ALA A 113 -16.53 17.91 -4.02
C ALA A 113 -16.18 16.71 -4.93
N ALA A 114 -14.95 16.66 -5.48
CA ALA A 114 -14.47 15.51 -6.25
C ALA A 114 -14.31 14.27 -5.36
N LEU A 115 -13.77 14.41 -4.14
CA LEU A 115 -13.69 13.31 -3.16
C LEU A 115 -15.09 12.77 -2.83
N ALA A 116 -16.07 13.65 -2.58
CA ALA A 116 -17.45 13.26 -2.30
C ALA A 116 -18.09 12.51 -3.48
N ALA A 117 -17.82 12.96 -4.71
CA ALA A 117 -18.33 12.31 -5.92
C ALA A 117 -17.77 10.89 -6.07
N PHE A 118 -16.46 10.71 -5.90
CA PHE A 118 -15.83 9.39 -5.94
C PHE A 118 -16.30 8.48 -4.79
N ALA A 119 -16.46 9.02 -3.58
CA ALA A 119 -16.94 8.24 -2.45
C ALA A 119 -18.34 7.69 -2.68
N ARG A 120 -19.27 8.50 -3.23
CA ARG A 120 -20.62 8.03 -3.60
C ARG A 120 -20.56 6.95 -4.67
N LEU A 121 -19.73 7.13 -5.70
CA LEU A 121 -19.55 6.11 -6.74
C LEU A 121 -19.00 4.80 -6.17
N ALA A 122 -18.04 4.88 -5.26
CA ALA A 122 -17.42 3.71 -4.64
C ALA A 122 -18.39 2.92 -3.72
N GLN A 123 -19.44 3.55 -3.19
CA GLN A 123 -20.48 2.87 -2.39
C GLN A 123 -21.12 1.71 -3.15
N ASP A 124 -21.24 1.81 -4.46
CA ASP A 124 -21.87 0.80 -5.32
C ASP A 124 -20.91 -0.30 -5.75
N CYS A 125 -19.61 -0.21 -5.44
CA CYS A 125 -18.64 -1.24 -5.78
C CYS A 125 -18.77 -2.44 -4.83
N PRO A 126 -19.23 -3.62 -5.31
CA PRO A 126 -19.49 -4.77 -4.43
C PRO A 126 -18.21 -5.46 -3.96
N PHE A 127 -17.13 -5.34 -4.70
CA PHE A 127 -15.84 -5.99 -4.42
C PHE A 127 -14.79 -5.02 -3.85
N ALA A 128 -15.21 -3.84 -3.38
CA ALA A 128 -14.32 -2.93 -2.67
C ALA A 128 -13.86 -3.60 -1.37
N HIS A 129 -12.54 -3.79 -1.26
CA HIS A 129 -11.91 -4.48 -0.13
C HIS A 129 -11.11 -3.52 0.75
N MET A 130 -10.47 -2.52 0.15
CA MET A 130 -9.56 -1.63 0.85
C MET A 130 -9.64 -0.20 0.29
N ILE A 131 -9.51 0.79 1.17
CA ILE A 131 -9.29 2.19 0.83
C ILE A 131 -7.92 2.57 1.37
N LEU A 132 -7.06 3.15 0.53
CA LEU A 132 -5.72 3.58 0.90
C LEU A 132 -5.45 4.98 0.36
N GLY A 133 -4.87 5.84 1.16
CA GLY A 133 -4.46 7.17 0.74
C GLY A 133 -3.99 8.05 1.88
N GLU A 134 -3.70 9.30 1.58
CA GLU A 134 -3.33 10.30 2.58
C GLU A 134 -4.44 10.42 3.65
N GLN A 135 -4.03 10.50 4.90
CA GLN A 135 -4.91 10.52 6.06
C GLN A 135 -6.10 11.47 5.91
N GLU A 136 -5.85 12.73 5.54
CA GLU A 136 -6.91 13.75 5.43
C GLU A 136 -7.88 13.43 4.28
N LYS A 137 -7.36 12.94 3.15
CA LYS A 137 -8.20 12.55 2.00
C LYS A 137 -9.04 11.32 2.30
N VAL A 138 -8.45 10.31 2.96
CA VAL A 138 -9.18 9.10 3.36
C VAL A 138 -10.24 9.43 4.39
N ALA A 139 -9.96 10.27 5.38
CA ALA A 139 -10.95 10.71 6.36
C ALA A 139 -12.13 11.45 5.69
N ALA A 140 -11.85 12.37 4.78
CA ALA A 140 -12.88 13.08 4.03
C ALA A 140 -13.69 12.13 3.12
N PHE A 141 -13.02 11.22 2.41
CA PHE A 141 -13.67 10.21 1.58
C PHE A 141 -14.56 9.29 2.42
N TRP A 142 -14.08 8.82 3.56
CA TRP A 142 -14.80 7.95 4.47
C TRP A 142 -16.09 8.56 4.99
N ASN A 143 -16.09 9.86 5.32
CA ASN A 143 -17.26 10.57 5.78
C ASN A 143 -18.45 10.50 4.79
N TYR A 144 -18.16 10.46 3.48
CA TYR A 144 -19.20 10.28 2.45
C TYR A 144 -19.48 8.80 2.18
N PHE A 145 -18.43 7.97 2.13
CA PHE A 145 -18.53 6.55 1.79
C PHE A 145 -19.35 5.77 2.83
N ALA A 146 -19.16 6.04 4.12
CA ALA A 146 -19.84 5.35 5.20
C ALA A 146 -21.34 5.67 5.30
N GLN A 147 -21.82 6.75 4.67
CA GLN A 147 -23.24 7.14 4.68
C GLN A 147 -24.18 6.08 4.07
N ALA A 148 -23.66 5.20 3.22
CA ALA A 148 -24.40 4.06 2.66
C ALA A 148 -24.40 2.81 3.56
N GLY A 149 -24.05 2.94 4.84
CA GLY A 149 -23.99 1.81 5.78
C GLY A 149 -22.78 0.91 5.61
N ARG A 150 -21.78 1.35 4.86
CA ARG A 150 -20.50 0.60 4.72
C ARG A 150 -19.71 0.70 6.03
N THR A 151 -19.19 -0.43 6.47
CA THR A 151 -18.42 -0.53 7.73
C THR A 151 -17.00 -0.98 7.46
N GLN A 152 -16.09 -0.46 8.28
CA GLN A 152 -14.70 -0.91 8.29
C GLN A 152 -14.57 -2.19 9.12
N ARG A 153 -13.78 -3.15 8.63
CA ARG A 153 -13.37 -4.33 9.37
C ARG A 153 -12.11 -4.04 10.21
N ARG A 154 -11.19 -3.30 9.64
CA ARG A 154 -9.93 -2.87 10.26
C ARG A 154 -9.49 -1.54 9.67
N ALA A 155 -8.86 -0.71 10.48
CA ALA A 155 -8.18 0.50 10.02
C ALA A 155 -6.77 0.55 10.62
N CYS A 156 -5.80 0.95 9.81
CA CYS A 156 -4.41 1.13 10.21
C CYS A 156 -3.92 2.50 9.78
N ARG A 157 -3.07 3.11 10.60
CA ARG A 157 -2.29 4.28 10.20
C ARG A 157 -0.93 3.82 9.70
N GLU A 158 -0.57 4.32 8.53
CA GLU A 158 0.72 4.08 7.89
C GLU A 158 1.50 5.40 7.80
N LEU A 159 2.79 5.33 8.01
CA LEU A 159 3.72 6.42 7.85
C LEU A 159 4.39 6.31 6.49
N LEU A 160 4.31 7.36 5.69
CA LEU A 160 5.02 7.45 4.42
C LEU A 160 6.45 7.92 4.66
N PHE A 161 7.41 7.08 4.31
CA PHE A 161 8.83 7.39 4.33
C PHE A 161 9.35 7.58 2.92
N GLU A 162 10.25 8.54 2.74
CA GLU A 162 10.89 8.85 1.44
C GLU A 162 12.40 8.90 1.59
N GLN A 163 13.11 8.51 0.52
CA GLN A 163 14.55 8.66 0.37
C GLN A 163 14.87 9.23 -1.03
N GLN A 164 15.58 10.37 -1.08
CA GLN A 164 16.00 11.04 -2.33
C GLN A 164 17.49 10.88 -2.62
N THR A 165 18.28 10.60 -1.60
CA THR A 165 19.73 10.40 -1.73
C THR A 165 20.14 9.10 -1.06
N SER A 166 21.05 8.37 -1.68
CA SER A 166 21.58 7.17 -1.05
C SER A 166 22.45 7.54 0.17
N THR A 167 22.34 6.74 1.22
CA THR A 167 23.28 6.80 2.35
C THR A 167 24.69 6.48 1.90
N GLU A 168 25.70 6.88 2.72
CA GLU A 168 27.11 6.58 2.49
C GLU A 168 27.36 5.11 2.10
N GLN A 169 28.42 4.87 1.33
CA GLN A 169 28.74 3.56 0.78
C GLN A 169 29.02 2.54 1.90
N LEU A 170 28.01 1.77 2.24
CA LEU A 170 28.22 0.51 2.93
C LEU A 170 28.82 -0.51 1.95
N GLU A 171 29.66 -1.41 2.47
CA GLU A 171 30.20 -2.52 1.67
C GLU A 171 29.08 -3.28 0.94
N THR A 172 29.31 -3.60 -0.31
CA THR A 172 28.37 -4.35 -1.14
C THR A 172 28.10 -5.72 -0.52
N PHE A 173 26.83 -6.03 -0.28
CA PHE A 173 26.43 -7.35 0.18
C PHE A 173 26.24 -8.29 -1.02
N ILE A 174 27.16 -9.22 -1.19
CA ILE A 174 27.22 -10.12 -2.38
C ILE A 174 25.98 -11.02 -2.47
N GLY A 175 25.32 -11.32 -1.35
CA GLY A 175 24.14 -12.21 -1.29
C GLY A 175 22.84 -11.60 -1.80
N LEU A 176 22.77 -10.27 -2.07
CA LEU A 176 21.57 -9.62 -2.58
C LEU A 176 21.49 -9.79 -4.10
N ARG A 177 20.40 -10.37 -4.59
CA ARG A 177 20.15 -10.59 -6.02
C ARG A 177 18.68 -10.43 -6.37
N ARG A 178 18.36 -10.32 -7.64
CA ARG A 178 16.98 -10.46 -8.11
C ARG A 178 16.49 -11.88 -7.88
N ALA A 179 15.22 -11.99 -7.49
CA ALA A 179 14.55 -13.27 -7.35
C ALA A 179 14.30 -13.91 -8.71
N THR A 180 14.25 -15.23 -8.71
CA THR A 180 13.84 -16.07 -9.83
C THR A 180 12.55 -16.83 -9.48
N PRO A 181 11.81 -17.41 -10.44
CA PRO A 181 10.64 -18.24 -10.14
C PRO A 181 10.91 -19.40 -9.18
N ASP A 182 12.14 -19.92 -9.14
CA ASP A 182 12.55 -20.99 -8.24
C ASP A 182 12.60 -20.55 -6.76
N ASP A 183 12.60 -19.24 -6.49
CA ASP A 183 12.58 -18.69 -5.14
C ASP A 183 11.15 -18.56 -4.56
N LEU A 184 10.11 -18.73 -5.37
CA LEU A 184 8.70 -18.61 -4.93
C LEU A 184 8.36 -19.47 -3.71
N PRO A 185 8.83 -20.74 -3.59
CA PRO A 185 8.53 -21.57 -2.42
C PRO A 185 8.99 -21.00 -1.09
N VAL A 186 10.05 -20.17 -1.07
CA VAL A 186 10.56 -19.53 0.16
C VAL A 186 10.02 -18.11 0.34
N ILE A 187 9.59 -17.45 -0.74
CA ILE A 187 9.02 -16.10 -0.72
C ILE A 187 7.55 -16.12 -0.28
N LEU A 188 6.72 -16.96 -0.89
CA LEU A 188 5.27 -16.93 -0.73
C LEU A 188 4.78 -17.12 0.72
N PRO A 189 5.34 -18.05 1.53
CA PRO A 189 4.93 -18.20 2.92
C PRO A 189 5.15 -16.91 3.73
N VAL A 190 6.34 -16.30 3.59
CA VAL A 190 6.71 -15.07 4.31
C VAL A 190 5.78 -13.91 3.94
N TYR A 191 5.49 -13.73 2.65
CA TYR A 191 4.55 -12.70 2.23
C TYR A 191 3.11 -13.00 2.66
N GLY A 192 2.70 -14.27 2.66
CA GLY A 192 1.41 -14.68 3.16
C GLY A 192 1.22 -14.30 4.62
N GLU A 193 2.23 -14.52 5.46
CA GLU A 193 2.24 -14.11 6.87
C GLU A 193 2.17 -12.58 7.00
N MET A 194 3.00 -11.83 6.28
CA MET A 194 3.01 -10.36 6.32
C MET A 194 1.63 -9.78 5.95
N VAL A 195 1.02 -10.26 4.87
CA VAL A 195 -0.33 -9.83 4.45
C VAL A 195 -1.39 -10.22 5.47
N CYS A 196 -1.26 -11.40 6.08
CA CYS A 196 -2.17 -11.85 7.13
C CYS A 196 -2.08 -10.98 8.40
N GLU A 197 -0.87 -10.61 8.83
CA GLU A 197 -0.64 -9.71 9.95
C GLU A 197 -1.25 -8.32 9.68
N GLU A 198 -1.10 -7.79 8.48
CA GLU A 198 -1.59 -6.49 8.08
C GLU A 198 -3.12 -6.48 7.90
N SER A 199 -3.63 -7.38 7.08
CA SER A 199 -5.03 -7.38 6.65
C SER A 199 -5.94 -8.24 7.54
N GLY A 200 -5.39 -9.20 8.30
CA GLY A 200 -6.14 -10.22 9.02
C GLY A 200 -6.72 -11.31 8.11
N VAL A 201 -6.25 -11.42 6.85
CA VAL A 201 -6.68 -12.43 5.89
C VAL A 201 -5.46 -13.08 5.27
N ASN A 202 -5.36 -14.40 5.35
CA ASN A 202 -4.28 -15.15 4.74
C ASN A 202 -4.54 -15.36 3.23
N PRO A 203 -3.76 -14.71 2.34
CA PRO A 203 -3.97 -14.82 0.91
C PRO A 203 -3.71 -16.24 0.36
N LEU A 204 -2.90 -17.04 1.06
CA LEU A 204 -2.62 -18.43 0.69
C LEU A 204 -3.79 -19.36 0.97
N GLU A 205 -4.72 -18.97 1.85
CA GLU A 205 -5.95 -19.71 2.13
C GLU A 205 -7.10 -19.29 1.20
N VAL A 206 -7.20 -17.98 0.91
CA VAL A 206 -8.34 -17.43 0.18
C VAL A 206 -8.15 -17.49 -1.34
N ASP A 207 -6.94 -17.19 -1.85
CA ASP A 207 -6.63 -17.15 -3.28
C ASP A 207 -5.16 -17.53 -3.53
N PRO A 208 -4.73 -18.77 -3.24
CA PRO A 208 -3.33 -19.19 -3.35
C PRO A 208 -2.81 -19.06 -4.79
N THR A 209 -3.60 -19.47 -5.78
CA THR A 209 -3.22 -19.41 -7.19
C THR A 209 -3.07 -17.98 -7.70
N GLY A 210 -4.01 -17.11 -7.35
CA GLY A 210 -3.93 -15.70 -7.74
C GLY A 210 -2.80 -14.97 -7.01
N PHE A 211 -2.54 -15.32 -5.74
CA PHE A 211 -1.42 -14.77 -4.97
C PHE A 211 -0.07 -15.17 -5.59
N GLU A 212 0.14 -16.45 -5.88
CA GLU A 212 1.34 -16.94 -6.57
C GLU A 212 1.53 -16.27 -7.93
N ARG A 213 0.47 -16.18 -8.76
CA ARG A 213 0.54 -15.57 -10.08
C ARG A 213 0.97 -14.10 -10.02
N ARG A 214 0.50 -13.33 -9.02
CA ARG A 214 0.90 -11.93 -8.82
C ARG A 214 2.38 -11.81 -8.46
N TRP A 215 2.90 -12.70 -7.60
CA TRP A 215 4.31 -12.72 -7.21
C TRP A 215 5.20 -13.17 -8.35
N ARG A 216 4.81 -14.21 -9.08
CA ARG A 216 5.51 -14.68 -10.28
C ARG A 216 5.67 -13.56 -11.29
N ARG A 217 4.60 -12.82 -11.59
CA ARG A 217 4.66 -11.67 -12.50
C ARG A 217 5.68 -10.62 -12.04
N ARG A 218 5.73 -10.28 -10.76
CA ARG A 218 6.72 -9.32 -10.23
C ARG A 218 8.15 -9.83 -10.35
N ILE A 219 8.36 -11.10 -10.10
CA ILE A 219 9.66 -11.75 -10.30
C ILE A 219 10.06 -11.71 -11.76
N ASP A 220 9.16 -12.07 -12.68
CA ASP A 220 9.42 -12.03 -14.13
C ASP A 220 9.72 -10.60 -14.63
N GLN A 221 9.17 -9.59 -13.98
CA GLN A 221 9.47 -8.17 -14.23
C GLN A 221 10.81 -7.72 -13.59
N GLY A 222 11.52 -8.60 -12.85
CA GLY A 222 12.75 -8.27 -12.14
C GLY A 222 12.55 -7.29 -10.98
N ARG A 223 11.37 -7.28 -10.36
CA ARG A 223 10.94 -6.35 -9.31
C ARG A 223 11.06 -6.89 -7.89
N VAL A 224 11.63 -8.07 -7.70
CA VAL A 224 11.81 -8.68 -6.38
C VAL A 224 13.28 -8.95 -6.14
N TRP A 225 13.79 -8.55 -4.99
CA TRP A 225 15.17 -8.80 -4.54
C TRP A 225 15.16 -9.68 -3.30
N VAL A 226 16.08 -10.63 -3.29
CA VAL A 226 16.22 -11.59 -2.19
C VAL A 226 17.67 -11.78 -1.78
N SER A 227 17.88 -12.13 -0.53
CA SER A 227 19.05 -12.86 -0.05
C SER A 227 18.57 -14.17 0.54
N ILE A 228 19.10 -15.28 0.08
CA ILE A 228 18.73 -16.62 0.52
C ILE A 228 20.01 -17.37 0.90
N GLU A 229 20.05 -17.93 2.11
CA GLU A 229 21.15 -18.75 2.59
C GLU A 229 20.61 -20.08 3.13
N ASN A 230 21.21 -21.18 2.73
CA ASN A 230 20.80 -22.53 3.14
C ASN A 230 19.31 -22.83 2.95
N GLY A 231 18.70 -22.28 1.90
CA GLY A 231 17.25 -22.42 1.62
C GLY A 231 16.32 -21.56 2.50
N GLN A 232 16.87 -20.67 3.31
CA GLN A 232 16.12 -19.72 4.13
C GLN A 232 16.17 -18.31 3.55
N LEU A 233 15.02 -17.62 3.56
CA LEU A 233 14.92 -16.21 3.15
C LEU A 233 15.49 -15.33 4.26
N MET A 234 16.63 -14.66 3.98
CA MET A 234 17.30 -13.77 4.91
C MET A 234 16.83 -12.33 4.78
N PHE A 235 16.63 -11.90 3.53
CA PHE A 235 16.13 -10.57 3.19
C PHE A 235 15.26 -10.65 1.95
N ASN A 236 14.24 -9.80 1.90
CA ASN A 236 13.42 -9.57 0.73
C ASN A 236 12.99 -8.12 0.64
N ALA A 237 12.80 -7.62 -0.58
CA ALA A 237 12.13 -6.37 -0.90
C ALA A 237 11.54 -6.43 -2.30
N ALA A 238 10.39 -5.77 -2.52
CA ALA A 238 9.74 -5.72 -3.81
C ALA A 238 9.43 -4.28 -4.25
N VAL A 239 9.60 -4.00 -5.55
CA VAL A 239 9.07 -2.80 -6.21
C VAL A 239 7.63 -3.07 -6.60
N MET A 240 6.71 -2.34 -5.98
CA MET A 240 5.27 -2.48 -6.22
C MET A 240 4.76 -1.52 -7.29
N SER A 241 5.31 -0.31 -7.31
CA SER A 241 5.02 0.72 -8.30
C SER A 241 6.31 1.41 -8.69
N GLU A 242 6.44 1.73 -9.96
CA GLU A 242 7.61 2.41 -10.50
C GLU A 242 7.19 3.46 -11.53
N THR A 243 7.67 4.67 -11.33
CA THR A 243 7.57 5.79 -12.25
C THR A 243 8.95 6.42 -12.43
N PRO A 244 9.19 7.29 -13.43
CA PRO A 244 10.45 7.99 -13.54
C PRO A 244 10.79 8.91 -12.36
N ASP A 245 9.78 9.31 -11.59
CA ASP A 245 9.94 10.19 -10.44
C ASP A 245 10.11 9.42 -9.14
N VAL A 246 9.33 8.35 -8.94
CA VAL A 246 9.26 7.64 -7.65
C VAL A 246 9.13 6.14 -7.84
N ILE A 247 9.85 5.39 -7.03
CA ILE A 247 9.66 3.94 -6.86
C ILE A 247 9.09 3.67 -5.47
N TYR A 248 8.00 2.91 -5.41
CA TYR A 248 7.41 2.44 -4.15
C TYR A 248 7.86 1.02 -3.83
N LEU A 249 8.44 0.87 -2.64
CA LEU A 249 8.91 -0.40 -2.10
C LEU A 249 7.91 -0.98 -1.09
N GLU A 250 7.75 -2.29 -1.12
CA GLU A 250 6.89 -3.05 -0.20
C GLU A 250 7.52 -4.39 0.14
N GLY A 251 6.99 -5.05 1.17
CA GLY A 251 7.38 -6.40 1.53
C GLY A 251 8.82 -6.51 1.97
N ILE A 252 9.35 -5.49 2.63
CA ILE A 252 10.71 -5.49 3.15
C ILE A 252 10.76 -6.39 4.37
N TYR A 253 11.42 -7.53 4.20
CA TYR A 253 11.55 -8.56 5.23
C TYR A 253 13.02 -8.77 5.59
N VAL A 254 13.26 -8.98 6.88
CA VAL A 254 14.54 -9.47 7.42
C VAL A 254 14.24 -10.64 8.33
N ASN A 255 14.93 -11.77 8.10
CA ASN A 255 14.76 -12.96 8.93
C ASN A 255 14.89 -12.60 10.42
N PRO A 256 13.94 -12.99 11.28
CA PRO A 256 13.93 -12.65 12.69
C PRO A 256 15.25 -12.95 13.42
N GLU A 257 15.91 -14.05 13.08
CA GLU A 257 17.18 -14.48 13.71
C GLU A 257 18.36 -13.57 13.34
N ASP A 258 18.29 -12.86 12.19
CA ASP A 258 19.36 -11.98 11.70
C ASP A 258 19.10 -10.49 11.94
N ARG A 259 17.98 -10.19 12.56
CA ARG A 259 17.65 -8.81 12.94
C ARG A 259 18.65 -8.27 13.97
N GLY A 260 18.94 -6.97 13.88
CA GLY A 260 19.89 -6.29 14.77
C GLY A 260 21.37 -6.47 14.38
N ARG A 261 21.70 -7.32 13.39
CA ARG A 261 23.06 -7.59 12.92
C ARG A 261 23.51 -6.74 11.73
N GLY A 262 22.68 -5.77 11.30
CA GLY A 262 22.98 -4.86 10.19
C GLY A 262 22.68 -5.39 8.79
N LEU A 263 22.33 -6.68 8.62
CA LEU A 263 22.02 -7.28 7.32
C LEU A 263 20.97 -6.49 6.53
N GLY A 264 19.82 -6.22 7.15
CA GLY A 264 18.72 -5.52 6.48
C GLY A 264 19.10 -4.12 6.01
N VAL A 265 19.82 -3.35 6.85
CA VAL A 265 20.26 -1.99 6.46
C VAL A 265 21.23 -2.06 5.27
N ARG A 266 22.18 -2.98 5.27
CA ARG A 266 23.11 -3.16 4.14
C ARG A 266 22.38 -3.53 2.85
N CYS A 267 21.46 -4.51 2.91
CA CYS A 267 20.68 -4.92 1.75
C CYS A 267 19.79 -3.78 1.22
N LEU A 268 19.05 -3.11 2.11
CA LEU A 268 18.15 -2.02 1.71
C LEU A 268 18.93 -0.82 1.17
N SER A 269 20.04 -0.41 1.80
CA SER A 269 20.88 0.71 1.32
C SER A 269 21.51 0.41 -0.03
N GLN A 270 21.94 -0.84 -0.28
CA GLN A 270 22.44 -1.26 -1.59
C GLN A 270 21.32 -1.19 -2.63
N LEU A 271 20.16 -1.77 -2.35
CA LEU A 271 19.00 -1.75 -3.23
C LEU A 271 18.57 -0.29 -3.53
N SER A 272 18.47 0.54 -2.50
CA SER A 272 18.11 1.96 -2.65
C SER A 272 19.05 2.69 -3.59
N ARG A 273 20.36 2.48 -3.46
CA ARG A 273 21.38 3.08 -4.33
C ARG A 273 21.19 2.68 -5.80
N ASP A 274 20.90 1.41 -6.04
CA ASP A 274 20.68 0.89 -7.39
C ASP A 274 19.39 1.47 -8.00
N LEU A 275 18.33 1.58 -7.19
CA LEU A 275 17.04 2.10 -7.65
C LEU A 275 17.05 3.62 -7.86
N LEU A 276 17.77 4.38 -7.04
CA LEU A 276 17.92 5.84 -7.20
C LEU A 276 18.70 6.26 -8.46
N GLN A 277 19.32 5.32 -9.17
CA GLN A 277 19.89 5.60 -10.49
C GLN A 277 18.83 5.77 -11.59
N ARG A 278 17.59 5.31 -11.35
CA ARG A 278 16.51 5.32 -12.34
C ARG A 278 15.24 6.03 -11.89
N ALA A 279 15.19 6.53 -10.65
CA ALA A 279 14.10 7.35 -10.12
C ALA A 279 14.67 8.45 -9.23
N LYS A 280 13.93 9.54 -9.06
CA LYS A 280 14.34 10.68 -8.24
C LYS A 280 14.21 10.41 -6.75
N SER A 281 13.25 9.56 -6.36
CA SER A 281 13.05 9.16 -4.97
C SER A 281 12.50 7.74 -4.85
N LEU A 282 12.69 7.18 -3.65
CA LEU A 282 12.09 5.92 -3.22
C LEU A 282 11.13 6.22 -2.08
N CYS A 283 10.02 5.53 -2.00
CA CYS A 283 9.12 5.64 -0.86
C CYS A 283 8.60 4.27 -0.42
N LEU A 284 8.12 4.22 0.81
CA LEU A 284 7.49 3.04 1.41
C LEU A 284 6.48 3.47 2.49
N LEU A 285 5.57 2.58 2.80
CA LEU A 285 4.67 2.72 3.94
C LEU A 285 5.10 1.79 5.07
N VAL A 286 4.92 2.24 6.31
CA VAL A 286 5.16 1.45 7.51
C VAL A 286 4.09 1.72 8.54
N ASN A 287 3.57 0.66 9.14
CA ASN A 287 2.58 0.81 10.21
C ASN A 287 3.11 1.66 11.35
N GLU A 288 2.34 2.66 11.79
CA GLU A 288 2.70 3.61 12.84
C GLU A 288 3.13 2.90 14.14
N GLN A 289 2.55 1.75 14.45
CA GLN A 289 2.85 0.98 15.64
C GLN A 289 4.16 0.16 15.52
N ASN A 290 4.67 -0.04 14.29
CA ASN A 290 5.90 -0.81 14.07
C ASN A 290 7.16 0.03 14.29
N GLN A 291 7.43 0.38 15.56
CA GLN A 291 8.58 1.20 15.95
C GLN A 291 9.93 0.62 15.48
N ARG A 292 10.02 -0.71 15.41
CA ARG A 292 11.25 -1.39 14.97
C ARG A 292 11.51 -1.15 13.47
N ALA A 293 10.49 -1.27 12.64
CA ALA A 293 10.61 -1.01 11.22
C ALA A 293 10.88 0.48 10.96
N ARG A 294 10.24 1.39 11.70
CA ARG A 294 10.51 2.83 11.60
C ARG A 294 11.98 3.14 11.85
N ALA A 295 12.54 2.70 12.99
CA ALA A 295 13.96 2.90 13.30
C ALA A 295 14.90 2.24 12.29
N PHE A 296 14.48 1.14 11.65
CA PHE A 296 15.22 0.47 10.59
C PHE A 296 15.26 1.34 9.32
N TYR A 297 14.12 1.93 8.89
CA TYR A 297 14.07 2.80 7.72
C TYR A 297 14.83 4.10 7.91
N GLU A 298 14.74 4.71 9.10
CA GLU A 298 15.54 5.89 9.45
C GLU A 298 17.05 5.61 9.35
N LYS A 299 17.52 4.44 9.83
CA LYS A 299 18.91 4.00 9.67
C LYS A 299 19.30 3.76 8.22
N ALA A 300 18.37 3.35 7.38
CA ALA A 300 18.59 3.15 5.95
C ALA A 300 18.55 4.48 5.15
N GLY A 301 18.29 5.62 5.82
CA GLY A 301 18.29 6.96 5.21
C GLY A 301 16.95 7.44 4.70
N TYR A 302 15.86 6.77 5.08
CA TYR A 302 14.50 7.24 4.78
C TYR A 302 14.03 8.25 5.83
N THR A 303 13.26 9.24 5.41
CA THR A 303 12.69 10.28 6.27
C THR A 303 11.17 10.29 6.17
N LEU A 304 10.49 10.53 7.28
CA LEU A 304 9.03 10.65 7.34
C LEU A 304 8.59 11.87 6.51
N CYS A 305 7.66 11.66 5.57
CA CYS A 305 7.14 12.73 4.71
C CYS A 305 5.61 12.82 4.67
N GLY A 306 4.87 11.88 5.28
CA GLY A 306 3.40 11.93 5.31
C GLY A 306 2.75 10.85 6.16
N TYR A 307 1.43 10.97 6.31
CA TYR A 307 0.58 10.03 7.01
C TYR A 307 -0.49 9.50 6.07
N TYR A 308 -0.73 8.19 6.14
CA TYR A 308 -1.70 7.48 5.33
C TYR A 308 -2.67 6.71 6.24
N ASP A 309 -3.89 6.56 5.81
CA ASP A 309 -4.83 5.62 6.43
C ASP A 309 -5.15 4.50 5.43
N MET A 310 -5.16 3.28 5.95
CA MET A 310 -5.57 2.08 5.24
C MET A 310 -6.80 1.52 5.94
N ILE A 311 -7.92 1.43 5.22
CA ILE A 311 -9.21 0.94 5.75
C ILE A 311 -9.57 -0.34 5.00
N PHE A 312 -9.60 -1.47 5.70
CA PHE A 312 -10.13 -2.73 5.19
C PHE A 312 -11.64 -2.78 5.42
N LEU A 313 -12.39 -3.16 4.40
CA LEU A 313 -13.84 -3.17 4.39
C LEU A 313 -14.39 -4.56 4.64
N HIS A 314 -15.60 -4.65 5.22
CA HIS A 314 -16.40 -5.86 5.08
C HIS A 314 -16.86 -5.97 3.64
N LEU A 315 -16.80 -7.17 3.07
CA LEU A 315 -17.39 -7.44 1.77
C LEU A 315 -18.91 -7.24 1.87
N LYS A 316 -19.54 -6.75 0.81
CA LYS A 316 -21.00 -6.79 0.69
C LYS A 316 -21.41 -8.26 0.52
N ASP A 317 -22.37 -8.68 1.34
CA ASP A 317 -23.07 -9.97 1.17
C ASP A 317 -23.83 -10.01 -0.17
#